data_430b54cf08bb83b546b89530239331d9
#
_entry.id   430b54cf08bb83b546b89530239331d9
#
_cell.length_a   1.000
_cell.length_b   1.000
_cell.length_c   1.000
_cell.angle_alpha   90.00
_cell.angle_beta   90.00
_cell.angle_gamma   90.00
#
_symmetry.space_group_name_H-M   'P 1'
#
loop_
_entity.id
_entity.type
_entity.pdbx_description
1 polymer ?
#
loop_
_entity_poly.entity_id
_entity_poly.type
_entity_poly.pdbx_seq_one_letter_code
_entity_poly.pdbx_strand_id
1 'polypeptide(L)'
;MTRFNSCMQVSMKQFEEAAQAAIDSIPEQFHPYLENTVFILEERSRDGLMGLYEGAGALGAGEGLPERITLYKHSHEQASRSYRELVEEVRRTILHEVGHHFGMEEDDLPY
;
A
#
# COMPACT_ATOMS: atom_id res chain seq x y z
N MET A 1 27.25 -14.61 11.87
CA MET A 1 26.79 -14.21 11.53
C MET A 1 26.31 -13.42 11.26
N THR A 2 25.89 -12.96 10.97
CA THR A 2 25.42 -12.24 10.69
C THR A 2 24.64 -11.84 10.09
N ARG A 3 24.13 -11.48 10.12
CA ARG A 3 23.33 -11.03 9.55
C ARG A 3 22.96 -9.99 9.32
N PHE A 4 23.05 -9.87 9.13
CA PHE A 4 22.81 -8.87 8.66
C PHE A 4 21.73 -8.59 8.10
N ASN A 5 21.02 -9.14 8.21
CA ASN A 5 19.75 -8.98 7.76
C ASN A 5 19.10 -7.84 8.31
N SER A 6 18.87 -6.85 7.55
CA SER A 6 18.33 -5.67 8.07
C SER A 6 16.85 -5.53 7.82
N CYS A 7 16.23 -6.51 7.26
CA CYS A 7 14.78 -6.49 7.10
C CYS A 7 14.12 -6.69 8.45
N MET A 8 12.95 -6.10 8.61
CA MET A 8 12.18 -6.32 9.81
C MET A 8 11.08 -7.34 9.57
N GLN A 9 10.53 -7.84 10.65
CA GLN A 9 9.38 -8.74 10.59
C GLN A 9 8.34 -8.22 11.55
N VAL A 10 7.08 -8.22 11.10
CA VAL A 10 5.98 -7.76 11.94
C VAL A 10 4.83 -8.73 11.84
N SER A 11 3.96 -8.70 12.84
CA SER A 11 2.72 -9.47 12.78
C SER A 11 1.78 -8.78 11.81
N MET A 12 0.73 -9.49 11.41
CA MET A 12 -0.29 -8.89 10.57
C MET A 12 -0.95 -7.71 11.28
N LYS A 13 -1.13 -7.82 12.61
CA LYS A 13 -1.70 -6.73 13.37
C LYS A 13 -0.81 -5.49 13.32
N GLN A 14 0.49 -5.69 13.48
CA GLN A 14 1.44 -4.58 13.38
C GLN A 14 1.45 -3.98 11.98
N PHE A 15 1.32 -4.81 10.97
CA PHE A 15 1.25 -4.33 9.60
C PHE A 15 -0.02 -3.53 9.38
N GLU A 16 -1.13 -3.98 9.96
CA GLU A 16 -2.38 -3.25 9.88
C GLU A 16 -2.24 -1.87 10.51
N GLU A 17 -1.57 -1.80 11.67
CA GLU A 17 -1.34 -0.53 12.34
C GLU A 17 -0.48 0.39 11.49
N ALA A 18 0.55 -0.17 10.86
CA ALA A 18 1.42 0.61 9.99
C ALA A 18 0.66 1.11 8.77
N ALA A 19 -0.19 0.28 8.21
CA ALA A 19 -1.00 0.67 7.06
C ALA A 19 -1.96 1.79 7.43
N GLN A 20 -2.57 1.70 8.61
CA GLN A 20 -3.48 2.75 9.07
C GLN A 20 -2.73 4.07 9.25
N ALA A 21 -1.55 4.01 9.85
CA ALA A 21 -0.73 5.20 10.03
C ALA A 21 -0.33 5.80 8.68
N ALA A 22 -0.04 4.94 7.71
CA ALA A 22 0.32 5.39 6.37
C ALA A 22 -0.86 6.10 5.72
N ILE A 23 -2.04 5.50 5.80
CA ILE A 23 -3.25 6.09 5.22
C ILE A 23 -3.53 7.45 5.87
N ASP A 24 -3.40 7.51 7.19
CA ASP A 24 -3.67 8.75 7.91
C ASP A 24 -2.70 9.86 7.55
N SER A 25 -1.53 9.51 7.04
CA SER A 25 -0.50 10.49 6.70
C SER A 25 -0.58 10.97 5.25
N ILE A 26 -1.49 10.41 4.46
CA ILE A 26 -1.61 10.81 3.06
C ILE A 26 -2.19 12.22 2.99
N PRO A 27 -1.58 13.11 2.18
CA PRO A 27 -2.06 14.49 2.08
C PRO A 27 -3.52 14.57 1.67
N GLU A 28 -4.20 15.55 2.21
CA GLU A 28 -5.64 15.71 2.04
C GLU A 28 -6.08 15.76 0.58
N GLN A 29 -5.24 16.34 -0.26
CA GLN A 29 -5.58 16.47 -1.68
C GLN A 29 -5.74 15.13 -2.38
N PHE A 30 -5.23 14.06 -1.80
CA PHE A 30 -5.35 12.72 -2.40
C PHE A 30 -6.52 11.93 -1.82
N HIS A 31 -7.17 12.43 -0.77
CA HIS A 31 -8.28 11.71 -0.14
C HIS A 31 -9.42 11.37 -1.10
N PRO A 32 -9.79 12.26 -2.03
CA PRO A 32 -10.87 11.92 -2.96
C PRO A 32 -10.62 10.65 -3.76
N TYR A 33 -9.36 10.32 -4.01
CA TYR A 33 -9.02 9.12 -4.78
C TYR A 33 -9.14 7.86 -3.95
N LEU A 34 -9.31 8.01 -2.63
CA LEU A 34 -9.36 6.86 -1.72
C LEU A 34 -10.72 6.68 -1.07
N GLU A 35 -11.65 7.59 -1.31
CA GLU A 35 -12.93 7.59 -0.60
C GLU A 35 -13.73 6.30 -0.74
N ASN A 36 -13.67 5.67 -1.89
CA ASN A 36 -14.41 4.45 -2.11
C ASN A 36 -13.47 3.28 -2.30
N THR A 37 -12.44 3.23 -1.48
CA THR A 37 -11.40 2.21 -1.59
C THR A 37 -11.35 1.35 -0.35
N VAL A 38 -11.30 0.05 -0.54
CA VAL A 38 -11.09 -0.92 0.52
C VAL A 38 -9.63 -1.33 0.48
N PHE A 39 -9.01 -1.37 1.66
CA PHE A 39 -7.61 -1.82 1.77
C PHE A 39 -7.60 -3.24 2.28
N ILE A 40 -6.93 -4.12 1.55
CA ILE A 40 -6.83 -5.53 1.88
C ILE A 40 -5.36 -5.83 2.18
N LEU A 41 -5.13 -6.54 3.27
CA LEU A 41 -3.77 -6.88 3.67
C LEU A 41 -3.55 -8.37 3.48
N GLU A 42 -2.46 -8.72 2.80
CA GLU A 42 -2.11 -10.10 2.53
C GLU A 42 -0.67 -10.34 2.97
N GLU A 43 -0.35 -11.58 3.27
CA GLU A 43 1.00 -11.92 3.69
C GLU A 43 2.02 -11.74 2.58
N ARG A 44 1.76 -12.34 1.43
CA ARG A 44 2.72 -12.36 0.34
C ARG A 44 2.04 -12.26 -1.00
N SER A 45 2.73 -11.62 -1.93
CA SER A 45 2.34 -11.63 -3.31
C SER A 45 3.03 -12.80 -4.01
N ARG A 46 2.30 -13.48 -4.87
CA ARG A 46 2.88 -14.52 -5.69
C ARG A 46 3.99 -13.98 -6.56
N ASP A 47 3.84 -12.76 -7.02
CA ASP A 47 4.76 -12.14 -7.98
C ASP A 47 5.68 -11.12 -7.33
N GLY A 48 5.72 -11.07 -6.01
CA GLY A 48 6.60 -10.15 -5.31
C GLY A 48 6.15 -8.70 -5.34
N LEU A 49 4.89 -8.45 -5.61
CA LEU A 49 4.37 -7.10 -5.66
C LEU A 49 4.32 -6.48 -4.26
N MET A 50 4.48 -5.15 -4.21
CA MET A 50 4.25 -4.41 -2.98
C MET A 50 2.76 -4.18 -2.76
N GLY A 51 2.05 -3.86 -3.83
CA GLY A 51 0.61 -3.62 -3.76
C GLY A 51 -0.04 -3.85 -5.10
N LEU A 52 -1.37 -3.83 -5.09
CA LEU A 52 -2.14 -4.04 -6.31
C LEU A 52 -3.44 -3.26 -6.21
N TYR A 53 -3.69 -2.41 -7.20
CA TYR A 53 -4.93 -1.65 -7.29
C TYR A 53 -5.87 -2.36 -8.25
N GLU A 54 -7.10 -2.61 -7.79
CA GLU A 54 -8.12 -3.19 -8.65
C GLU A 54 -9.35 -2.30 -8.60
N GLY A 55 -9.69 -1.72 -9.75
CA GLY A 55 -10.86 -0.89 -9.83
C GLY A 55 -12.13 -1.73 -9.82
N ALA A 56 -13.23 -1.10 -9.46
CA ALA A 56 -14.53 -1.78 -9.39
C ALA A 56 -14.87 -2.44 -10.72
N GLY A 57 -14.54 -1.79 -11.82
CA GLY A 57 -14.84 -2.31 -13.15
C GLY A 57 -14.00 -3.50 -13.55
N ALA A 58 -12.87 -3.70 -12.90
CA ALA A 58 -11.96 -4.78 -13.26
C ALA A 58 -12.58 -6.14 -13.04
N LEU A 59 -13.55 -6.24 -12.15
CA LEU A 59 -14.22 -7.51 -11.87
C LEU A 59 -15.50 -7.69 -12.68
N GLY A 60 -15.82 -6.73 -13.52
CA GLY A 60 -17.02 -6.79 -14.33
C GLY A 60 -18.32 -6.67 -13.56
N ALA A 61 -18.23 -6.30 -12.30
CA ALA A 61 -19.39 -6.24 -11.43
C ALA A 61 -20.10 -4.90 -11.49
N GLY A 62 -19.46 -3.89 -12.05
CA GLY A 62 -20.11 -2.63 -12.27
C GLY A 62 -20.23 -1.73 -11.06
N GLU A 63 -21.26 -0.94 -11.08
CA GLU A 63 -21.42 0.15 -10.13
C GLU A 63 -21.67 -0.32 -8.71
N GLY A 64 -21.30 0.51 -7.79
CA GLY A 64 -21.58 0.28 -6.39
C GLY A 64 -20.54 -0.52 -5.63
N LEU A 65 -19.60 -1.14 -6.33
CA LEU A 65 -18.55 -1.87 -5.67
C LEU A 65 -17.37 -0.95 -5.37
N PRO A 66 -16.72 -1.14 -4.22
CA PRO A 66 -15.57 -0.31 -3.91
C PRO A 66 -14.37 -0.73 -4.75
N GLU A 67 -13.45 0.19 -4.89
CA GLU A 67 -12.15 -0.12 -5.47
C GLU A 67 -11.29 -0.76 -4.38
N ARG A 68 -10.27 -1.49 -4.78
CA ARG A 68 -9.46 -2.24 -3.82
C ARG A 68 -7.99 -1.98 -4.02
N ILE A 69 -7.28 -1.80 -2.93
CA ILE A 69 -5.83 -1.79 -2.92
C ILE A 69 -5.39 -2.89 -1.98
N THR A 70 -4.66 -3.86 -2.52
CA THR A 70 -4.10 -4.92 -1.71
C THR A 70 -2.66 -4.55 -1.38
N LEU A 71 -2.28 -4.71 -0.12
CA LEU A 71 -0.93 -4.42 0.37
C LEU A 71 -0.32 -5.72 0.86
N TYR A 72 0.91 -6.00 0.44
CA TYR A 72 1.56 -7.26 0.76
C TYR A 72 2.60 -7.07 1.85
N LYS A 73 2.36 -7.70 3.00
CA LYS A 73 3.18 -7.51 4.19
C LYS A 73 4.64 -7.87 3.96
N HIS A 74 4.89 -9.05 3.40
CA HIS A 74 6.25 -9.52 3.24
C HIS A 74 7.10 -8.58 2.38
N SER A 75 6.54 -8.08 1.29
CA SER A 75 7.28 -7.17 0.42
C SER A 75 7.67 -5.89 1.15
N HIS A 76 6.78 -5.41 2.02
CA HIS A 76 7.07 -4.20 2.79
C HIS A 76 8.10 -4.47 3.89
N GLU A 77 8.04 -5.67 4.49
CA GLU A 77 9.07 -6.05 5.46
C GLU A 77 10.44 -6.06 4.83
N GLN A 78 10.52 -6.60 3.62
CA GLN A 78 11.81 -6.67 2.91
C GLN A 78 12.35 -5.29 2.56
N ALA A 79 11.49 -4.31 2.42
CA ALA A 79 11.89 -2.96 2.04
C ALA A 79 12.17 -2.06 3.23
N SER A 80 11.96 -2.54 4.46
CA SER A 80 11.98 -1.68 5.64
C SER A 80 12.90 -2.23 6.71
N ARG A 81 13.53 -1.33 7.47
CA ARG A 81 14.40 -1.69 8.58
C ARG A 81 13.87 -1.21 9.92
N SER A 82 12.81 -0.42 9.90
CA SER A 82 12.22 0.11 11.12
C SER A 82 10.74 0.28 10.89
N TYR A 83 10.00 0.46 11.99
CA TYR A 83 8.57 0.69 11.88
C TYR A 83 8.29 1.97 11.10
N ARG A 84 9.10 2.99 11.31
CA ARG A 84 8.96 4.26 10.60
C ARG A 84 9.09 4.06 9.09
N GLU A 85 10.12 3.30 8.69
CA GLU A 85 10.30 3.01 7.27
C GLU A 85 9.14 2.17 6.73
N LEU A 86 8.63 1.25 7.54
CA LEU A 86 7.50 0.44 7.14
C LEU A 86 6.30 1.33 6.79
N VAL A 87 5.99 2.28 7.66
CA VAL A 87 4.90 3.21 7.42
C VAL A 87 5.12 4.00 6.14
N GLU A 88 6.36 4.48 5.96
CA GLU A 88 6.69 5.25 4.76
C GLU A 88 6.60 4.44 3.49
N GLU A 89 7.03 3.17 3.53
CA GLU A 89 6.96 2.32 2.36
C GLU A 89 5.52 1.98 2.01
N VAL A 90 4.69 1.74 3.02
CA VAL A 90 3.27 1.48 2.76
C VAL A 90 2.62 2.72 2.13
N ARG A 91 2.91 3.90 2.67
CA ARG A 91 2.37 5.14 2.12
C ARG A 91 2.78 5.32 0.67
N ARG A 92 4.05 5.06 0.38
CA ARG A 92 4.59 5.18 -0.97
C ARG A 92 3.87 4.21 -1.92
N THR A 93 3.64 2.98 -1.46
CA THR A 93 2.94 1.99 -2.26
C THR A 93 1.52 2.45 -2.60
N ILE A 94 0.79 2.95 -1.59
CA ILE A 94 -0.57 3.42 -1.83
C ILE A 94 -0.60 4.54 -2.85
N LEU A 95 0.27 5.52 -2.68
CA LEU A 95 0.33 6.66 -3.59
C LEU A 95 0.75 6.25 -5.00
N HIS A 96 1.68 5.31 -5.08
CA HIS A 96 2.13 4.80 -6.36
C HIS A 96 0.99 4.11 -7.12
N GLU A 97 0.23 3.26 -6.41
CA GLU A 97 -0.88 2.56 -7.04
C GLU A 97 -1.99 3.52 -7.46
N VAL A 98 -2.31 4.48 -6.61
CA VAL A 98 -3.30 5.50 -6.93
C VAL A 98 -2.83 6.32 -8.13
N GLY A 99 -1.59 6.74 -8.11
CA GLY A 99 -1.04 7.53 -9.21
C GLY A 99 -1.09 6.79 -10.53
N HIS A 100 -0.72 5.53 -10.50
CA HIS A 100 -0.73 4.71 -11.69
C HIS A 100 -2.14 4.55 -12.25
N HIS A 101 -3.08 4.28 -11.37
CA HIS A 101 -4.46 4.05 -11.77
C HIS A 101 -5.11 5.31 -12.35
N PHE A 102 -4.80 6.47 -11.78
CA PHE A 102 -5.39 7.74 -12.20
C PHE A 102 -4.51 8.52 -13.18
N GLY A 103 -3.46 7.89 -13.67
CA GLY A 103 -2.62 8.52 -14.69
C GLY A 103 -1.77 9.68 -14.22
N MET A 104 -1.41 9.68 -12.94
CA MET A 104 -0.57 10.76 -12.41
C MET A 104 0.89 10.54 -12.77
N GLU A 105 1.61 11.64 -12.94
CA GLU A 105 3.04 11.58 -13.17
C GLU A 105 3.78 11.51 -11.84
N GLU A 106 5.03 11.07 -11.88
CA GLU A 106 5.84 11.02 -10.66
C GLU A 106 5.87 12.36 -9.93
N ASP A 107 5.92 13.44 -10.71
CA ASP A 107 5.97 14.79 -10.12
C ASP A 107 4.71 15.19 -9.38
N ASP A 108 3.61 14.49 -9.64
CA ASP A 108 2.34 14.78 -8.99
C ASP A 108 2.23 14.13 -7.61
N LEU A 109 3.16 13.24 -7.29
CA LEU A 109 3.10 12.46 -6.08
C LEU A 109 4.02 13.04 -5.01
N PRO A 110 3.61 12.98 -3.73
CA PRO A 110 4.33 13.66 -2.65
C PRO A 110 5.45 12.82 -2.04
N TYR A 111 6.16 12.09 -2.84
CA TYR A 111 7.28 11.32 -2.29
C TYR A 111 8.48 11.31 -3.22
#